data_ecb7a8f066ee20c0881727d8f3794ae1
#
_entry.id   ecb7a8f066ee20c0881727d8f3794ae1
#
_cell.length_a   1.000
_cell.length_b   1.000
_cell.length_c   1.000
_cell.angle_alpha   90.00
_cell.angle_beta   90.00
_cell.angle_gamma   90.00
#
_symmetry.space_group_name_H-M   'P 1'
#
loop_
_entity.id
_entity.type
_entity.pdbx_description
1 polymer ?
#
loop_
_entity_poly.entity_id
_entity_poly.type
_entity_poly.pdbx_seq_one_letter_code
_entity_poly.pdbx_strand_id
1 'polypeptide(L)'
;MSLMVHPFRKSLVLVFFAALCCGTSSLRAQNFVVYDNLEALQDRIHRAGDTTLVLNFWATWCKPCVEELPCFDELLTYYGSQNVQIVLVSLDFKSQLEKKFIPFLKGQQLKSEVALMADQDLNTWIPMIYDGWDGAIPATLVMKGKKRRFNLGKFDNLEDLEAFVRPFVSDSISLFNGKKLPCEESGDGKK
;
A
#
# COMPACT_ATOMS: atom_id res chain seq x y z
N MET A 1 70.60 51.65 -15.23
CA MET A 1 69.18 52.04 -15.38
C MET A 1 68.43 50.68 -15.40
N SER A 2 68.08 50.24 -14.21
CA SER A 2 67.59 48.86 -13.99
C SER A 2 66.08 48.95 -13.63
N LEU A 3 65.25 48.45 -14.46
CA LEU A 3 63.81 48.36 -14.23
C LEU A 3 63.50 47.06 -13.47
N MET A 4 63.11 47.24 -12.22
CA MET A 4 62.57 46.17 -11.38
C MET A 4 61.12 45.82 -11.85
N VAL A 5 60.95 44.57 -12.30
CA VAL A 5 59.66 44.01 -12.60
C VAL A 5 59.20 43.27 -11.36
N HIS A 6 58.12 43.71 -10.74
CA HIS A 6 57.49 43.02 -9.62
C HIS A 6 56.63 41.89 -10.16
N PRO A 7 56.70 40.66 -9.58
CA PRO A 7 55.79 39.59 -9.94
C PRO A 7 54.45 39.77 -9.24
N PHE A 8 53.42 39.88 -10.05
CA PHE A 8 52.00 39.87 -9.64
C PHE A 8 51.69 38.52 -8.94
N ARG A 9 51.50 38.62 -7.65
CA ARG A 9 50.98 37.51 -6.83
C ARG A 9 49.53 37.27 -7.15
N LYS A 10 49.23 36.29 -8.03
CA LYS A 10 47.87 35.83 -8.29
C LYS A 10 47.35 35.09 -7.04
N SER A 11 46.55 35.79 -6.24
CA SER A 11 45.79 35.24 -5.15
C SER A 11 44.68 34.35 -5.75
N LEU A 12 44.86 33.07 -5.75
CA LEU A 12 43.85 32.07 -6.13
C LEU A 12 42.81 31.98 -5.01
N VAL A 13 41.74 32.74 -5.14
CA VAL A 13 40.58 32.59 -4.26
C VAL A 13 39.86 31.31 -4.66
N LEU A 14 40.17 30.23 -3.94
CA LEU A 14 39.42 28.98 -3.97
C LEU A 14 38.04 29.24 -3.34
N VAL A 15 37.08 29.55 -4.19
CA VAL A 15 35.66 29.54 -3.79
C VAL A 15 35.26 28.07 -3.61
N PHE A 16 35.28 27.64 -2.37
CA PHE A 16 34.64 26.39 -1.96
C PHE A 16 33.11 26.55 -2.14
N PHE A 17 32.63 26.17 -3.31
CA PHE A 17 31.19 25.92 -3.52
C PHE A 17 30.88 24.61 -2.78
N ALA A 18 30.58 24.73 -1.49
CA ALA A 18 29.92 23.68 -0.75
C ALA A 18 28.53 23.51 -1.34
N ALA A 19 28.42 22.64 -2.34
CA ALA A 19 27.13 22.14 -2.81
C ALA A 19 26.47 21.40 -1.64
N LEU A 20 25.67 22.17 -0.88
CA LEU A 20 24.75 21.62 0.11
C LEU A 20 23.73 20.78 -0.67
N CYS A 21 24.04 19.51 -0.89
CA CYS A 21 23.08 18.51 -1.32
C CYS A 21 22.01 18.40 -0.24
N CYS A 22 21.09 19.35 -0.25
CA CYS A 22 19.83 19.25 0.44
C CYS A 22 19.08 18.12 -0.26
N GLY A 23 19.27 16.89 0.22
CA GLY A 23 18.47 15.74 -0.16
C GLY A 23 17.02 16.06 0.16
N THR A 24 16.31 16.60 -0.80
CA THR A 24 14.85 16.71 -0.74
C THR A 24 14.33 15.29 -0.73
N SER A 25 14.14 14.72 0.45
CA SER A 25 13.29 13.56 0.63
C SER A 25 11.92 13.97 0.10
N SER A 26 11.64 13.65 -1.17
CA SER A 26 10.30 13.76 -1.71
C SER A 26 9.42 12.88 -0.83
N LEU A 27 8.69 13.50 0.08
CA LEU A 27 7.55 12.89 0.73
C LEU A 27 6.59 12.50 -0.40
N ARG A 28 6.69 11.25 -0.82
CA ARG A 28 5.80 10.71 -1.84
C ARG A 28 4.42 10.69 -1.19
N ALA A 29 3.58 11.63 -1.56
CA ALA A 29 2.20 11.62 -1.12
C ALA A 29 1.61 10.27 -1.54
N GLN A 30 1.07 9.52 -0.58
CA GLN A 30 0.37 8.26 -0.86
C GLN A 30 -0.77 8.59 -1.82
N ASN A 31 -0.66 8.13 -3.06
CA ASN A 31 -1.75 8.25 -4.03
C ASN A 31 -2.82 7.22 -3.67
N PHE A 32 -4.06 7.65 -3.65
CA PHE A 32 -5.22 6.78 -3.50
C PHE A 32 -6.27 7.12 -4.55
N VAL A 33 -7.16 6.17 -4.82
CA VAL A 33 -8.28 6.32 -5.74
C VAL A 33 -9.57 6.40 -4.96
N VAL A 34 -10.52 7.20 -5.41
CA VAL A 34 -11.89 7.21 -4.86
C VAL A 34 -12.80 6.46 -5.81
N TYR A 35 -13.45 5.42 -5.30
CA TYR A 35 -14.54 4.73 -5.99
C TYR A 35 -15.86 5.33 -5.51
N ASP A 36 -16.47 6.16 -6.33
CA ASP A 36 -17.71 6.86 -5.98
C ASP A 36 -18.93 5.92 -5.93
N ASN A 37 -18.83 4.75 -6.57
CA ASN A 37 -19.87 3.73 -6.63
C ASN A 37 -19.27 2.33 -6.85
N LEU A 38 -20.12 1.30 -6.76
CA LEU A 38 -19.72 -0.07 -6.98
C LEU A 38 -19.14 -0.31 -8.39
N GLU A 39 -19.68 0.34 -9.43
CA GLU A 39 -19.23 0.15 -10.81
C GLU A 39 -17.73 0.49 -10.95
N ALA A 40 -17.27 1.56 -10.29
CA ALA A 40 -15.84 1.92 -10.30
C ALA A 40 -14.93 0.82 -9.70
N LEU A 41 -15.38 0.16 -8.63
CA LEU A 41 -14.68 -0.98 -8.06
C LEU A 41 -14.76 -2.21 -8.97
N GLN A 42 -15.91 -2.48 -9.58
CA GLN A 42 -16.09 -3.56 -10.55
C GLN A 42 -15.20 -3.37 -11.78
N ASP A 43 -15.07 -2.15 -12.28
CA ASP A 43 -14.15 -1.80 -13.36
C ASP A 43 -12.69 -2.07 -12.98
N ARG A 44 -12.32 -1.77 -11.72
CA ARG A 44 -10.99 -2.13 -11.20
C ARG A 44 -10.77 -3.64 -11.18
N ILE A 45 -11.79 -4.39 -10.76
CA ILE A 45 -11.78 -5.85 -10.74
C ILE A 45 -11.64 -6.39 -12.19
N HIS A 46 -12.42 -5.90 -13.13
CA HIS A 46 -12.37 -6.33 -14.52
C HIS A 46 -11.01 -6.05 -15.17
N ARG A 47 -10.38 -4.91 -14.86
CA ARG A 47 -9.02 -4.59 -15.34
C ARG A 47 -7.93 -5.51 -14.82
N ALA A 48 -8.17 -6.23 -13.75
CA ALA A 48 -7.21 -7.22 -13.25
C ALA A 48 -7.04 -8.43 -14.19
N GLY A 49 -8.09 -8.78 -14.97
CA GLY A 49 -8.03 -9.88 -15.93
C GLY A 49 -7.61 -11.20 -15.28
N ASP A 50 -6.51 -11.78 -15.77
CA ASP A 50 -5.93 -13.01 -15.24
C ASP A 50 -4.92 -12.78 -14.11
N THR A 51 -4.80 -11.56 -13.62
CA THR A 51 -4.00 -11.23 -12.45
C THR A 51 -4.67 -11.76 -11.19
N THR A 52 -3.88 -12.26 -10.25
CA THR A 52 -4.39 -12.53 -8.90
C THR A 52 -4.63 -11.20 -8.21
N LEU A 53 -5.90 -10.88 -7.99
CA LEU A 53 -6.31 -9.66 -7.29
C LEU A 53 -6.69 -9.97 -5.85
N VAL A 54 -6.08 -9.26 -4.92
CA VAL A 54 -6.38 -9.29 -3.49
C VAL A 54 -7.07 -7.98 -3.13
N LEU A 55 -8.32 -8.03 -2.71
CA LEU A 55 -9.06 -6.89 -2.17
C LEU A 55 -9.16 -7.07 -0.66
N ASN A 56 -8.57 -6.15 0.10
CA ASN A 56 -8.77 -6.09 1.56
C ASN A 56 -9.65 -4.90 1.90
N PHE A 57 -10.75 -5.17 2.59
CA PHE A 57 -11.69 -4.16 3.06
C PHE A 57 -11.37 -3.80 4.51
N TRP A 58 -11.12 -2.51 4.75
CA TRP A 58 -10.59 -1.99 6.00
C TRP A 58 -11.11 -0.58 6.29
N ALA A 59 -10.74 -0.01 7.44
CA ALA A 59 -10.96 1.41 7.72
C ALA A 59 -9.95 1.92 8.76
N THR A 60 -9.70 3.22 8.79
CA THR A 60 -8.76 3.85 9.74
C THR A 60 -9.16 3.69 11.20
N TRP A 61 -10.46 3.55 11.48
CA TRP A 61 -11.01 3.34 12.81
C TRP A 61 -11.08 1.86 13.23
N CYS A 62 -10.79 0.94 12.31
CA CYS A 62 -10.77 -0.50 12.56
C CYS A 62 -9.36 -0.92 12.98
N LYS A 63 -9.11 -1.00 14.29
CA LYS A 63 -7.79 -1.36 14.83
C LYS A 63 -7.23 -2.69 14.28
N PRO A 64 -7.98 -3.83 14.29
CA PRO A 64 -7.45 -5.08 13.74
C PRO A 64 -7.16 -4.99 12.23
N CYS A 65 -7.91 -4.14 11.49
CA CYS A 65 -7.61 -3.91 10.08
C CYS A 65 -6.26 -3.22 9.89
N VAL A 66 -6.01 -2.17 10.66
CA VAL A 66 -4.76 -1.39 10.58
C VAL A 66 -3.56 -2.24 10.93
N GLU A 67 -3.69 -3.13 11.92
CA GLU A 67 -2.62 -4.03 12.35
C GLU A 67 -2.18 -5.03 11.26
N GLU A 68 -3.06 -5.40 10.32
CA GLU A 68 -2.72 -6.34 9.25
C GLU A 68 -2.22 -5.69 7.95
N LEU A 69 -2.39 -4.35 7.78
CA LEU A 69 -1.97 -3.67 6.53
C LEU A 69 -0.51 -3.93 6.14
N PRO A 70 0.46 -3.95 7.06
CA PRO A 70 1.84 -4.25 6.72
C PRO A 70 2.05 -5.63 6.09
N CYS A 71 1.23 -6.63 6.47
CA CYS A 71 1.27 -7.97 5.86
C CYS A 71 0.96 -7.93 4.36
N PHE A 72 0.01 -7.10 3.95
CA PHE A 72 -0.34 -6.98 2.53
C PHE A 72 0.79 -6.33 1.72
N ASP A 73 1.46 -5.32 2.27
CA ASP A 73 2.61 -4.68 1.64
C ASP A 73 3.81 -5.61 1.54
N GLU A 74 4.00 -6.45 2.56
CA GLU A 74 5.04 -7.46 2.55
C GLU A 74 4.72 -8.57 1.54
N LEU A 75 3.47 -9.05 1.51
CA LEU A 75 3.00 -10.00 0.51
C LEU A 75 3.21 -9.46 -0.92
N LEU A 76 2.91 -8.18 -1.15
CA LEU A 76 3.14 -7.52 -2.43
C LEU A 76 4.63 -7.52 -2.81
N THR A 77 5.51 -7.35 -1.84
CA THR A 77 6.96 -7.40 -2.07
C THR A 77 7.42 -8.77 -2.58
N TYR A 78 6.82 -9.85 -2.09
CA TYR A 78 7.14 -11.21 -2.53
C TYR A 78 6.47 -11.61 -3.85
N TYR A 79 5.20 -11.24 -4.03
CA TYR A 79 4.39 -11.74 -5.14
C TYR A 79 4.09 -10.72 -6.24
N GLY A 80 4.46 -9.45 -6.08
CA GLY A 80 4.15 -8.41 -7.07
C GLY A 80 4.72 -8.68 -8.46
N SER A 81 5.90 -9.32 -8.54
CA SER A 81 6.49 -9.77 -9.81
C SER A 81 5.82 -11.02 -10.40
N GLN A 82 4.96 -11.71 -9.64
CA GLN A 82 4.27 -12.94 -10.04
C GLN A 82 2.79 -12.70 -10.41
N ASN A 83 2.51 -11.51 -10.92
CA ASN A 83 1.19 -11.11 -11.37
C ASN A 83 0.14 -11.12 -10.24
N VAL A 84 0.53 -10.59 -9.06
CA VAL A 84 -0.35 -10.34 -7.92
C VAL A 84 -0.52 -8.84 -7.74
N GLN A 85 -1.75 -8.40 -7.58
CA GLN A 85 -2.10 -7.01 -7.26
C GLN A 85 -2.89 -6.98 -5.96
N ILE A 86 -2.61 -5.98 -5.14
CA ILE A 86 -3.28 -5.79 -3.85
C ILE A 86 -3.91 -4.41 -3.83
N VAL A 87 -5.20 -4.36 -3.52
CA VAL A 87 -5.96 -3.11 -3.35
C VAL A 87 -6.54 -3.09 -1.95
N LEU A 88 -6.14 -2.11 -1.19
CA LEU A 88 -6.63 -1.84 0.16
C LEU A 88 -7.82 -0.88 0.05
N VAL A 89 -9.03 -1.43 0.09
CA VAL A 89 -10.29 -0.69 -0.09
C VAL A 89 -10.79 -0.21 1.25
N SER A 90 -10.62 1.09 1.52
CA SER A 90 -11.10 1.70 2.76
C SER A 90 -12.60 1.95 2.72
N LEU A 91 -13.27 1.66 3.82
CA LEU A 91 -14.67 1.96 4.11
C LEU A 91 -14.84 3.20 5.00
N ASP A 92 -13.81 4.07 5.05
CA ASP A 92 -13.92 5.35 5.74
C ASP A 92 -14.96 6.25 5.05
N PHE A 93 -15.61 7.07 5.84
CA PHE A 93 -16.60 8.02 5.30
C PHE A 93 -15.91 9.11 4.46
N LYS A 94 -16.46 9.41 3.28
CA LYS A 94 -15.97 10.51 2.41
C LYS A 94 -15.84 11.84 3.17
N SER A 95 -16.71 12.10 4.14
CA SER A 95 -16.65 13.28 5.02
C SER A 95 -15.43 13.31 5.95
N GLN A 96 -14.73 12.18 6.14
CA GLN A 96 -13.55 12.06 6.98
C GLN A 96 -12.25 12.07 6.14
N LEU A 97 -12.35 12.17 4.81
CA LEU A 97 -11.24 12.09 3.87
C LEU A 97 -10.07 13.00 4.30
N GLU A 98 -10.32 14.31 4.38
CA GLU A 98 -9.28 15.30 4.67
C GLU A 98 -8.79 15.26 6.13
N LYS A 99 -9.69 14.96 7.07
CA LYS A 99 -9.40 15.08 8.50
C LYS A 99 -8.77 13.83 9.10
N LYS A 100 -9.04 12.64 8.53
CA LYS A 100 -8.58 11.37 9.09
C LYS A 100 -7.84 10.52 8.06
N PHE A 101 -8.46 10.22 6.92
CA PHE A 101 -7.93 9.25 5.96
C PHE A 101 -6.60 9.70 5.34
N ILE A 102 -6.53 10.90 4.79
CA ILE A 102 -5.29 11.44 4.21
C ILE A 102 -4.15 11.57 5.24
N PRO A 103 -4.36 12.12 6.45
CA PRO A 103 -3.32 12.14 7.49
C PRO A 103 -2.85 10.74 7.88
N PHE A 104 -3.76 9.77 7.99
CA PHE A 104 -3.42 8.38 8.28
C PHE A 104 -2.50 7.80 7.19
N LEU A 105 -2.88 7.92 5.91
CA LEU A 105 -2.08 7.40 4.80
C LEU A 105 -0.66 7.99 4.75
N LYS A 106 -0.52 9.28 5.05
CA LYS A 106 0.79 9.95 5.10
C LYS A 106 1.72 9.33 6.16
N GLY A 107 1.15 8.80 7.24
CA GLY A 107 1.90 8.12 8.29
C GLY A 107 2.26 6.67 7.98
N GLN A 108 1.51 6.00 7.11
CA GLN A 108 1.66 4.55 6.87
C GLN A 108 2.62 4.18 5.74
N GLN A 109 2.81 5.05 4.73
CA GLN A 109 3.67 4.81 3.56
C GLN A 109 3.43 3.46 2.87
N LEU A 110 2.15 3.09 2.70
CA LEU A 110 1.73 1.83 2.10
C LEU A 110 2.24 1.70 0.66
N LYS A 111 2.66 0.49 0.26
CA LYS A 111 3.12 0.16 -1.10
C LYS A 111 1.99 -0.33 -1.98
N SER A 112 1.01 -0.97 -1.36
CA SER A 112 -0.20 -1.47 -2.02
C SER A 112 -1.05 -0.32 -2.58
N GLU A 113 -1.82 -0.61 -3.61
CA GLU A 113 -2.83 0.33 -4.12
C GLU A 113 -3.86 0.60 -3.01
N VAL A 114 -4.15 1.88 -2.76
CA VAL A 114 -5.15 2.27 -1.77
C VAL A 114 -6.34 2.90 -2.48
N ALA A 115 -7.53 2.50 -2.09
CA ALA A 115 -8.78 3.09 -2.57
C ALA A 115 -9.69 3.44 -1.40
N LEU A 116 -10.50 4.48 -1.57
CA LEU A 116 -11.62 4.81 -0.70
C LEU A 116 -12.92 4.45 -1.41
N MET A 117 -13.75 3.60 -0.81
CA MET A 117 -15.11 3.35 -1.28
C MET A 117 -16.04 4.43 -0.74
N ALA A 118 -16.42 5.37 -1.60
CA ALA A 118 -17.21 6.53 -1.19
C ALA A 118 -18.72 6.27 -1.19
N ASP A 119 -19.16 5.14 -1.78
CA ASP A 119 -20.54 4.70 -1.78
C ASP A 119 -20.92 4.22 -0.37
N GLN A 120 -21.83 4.94 0.27
CA GLN A 120 -22.28 4.65 1.63
C GLN A 120 -23.50 3.73 1.68
N ASP A 121 -24.05 3.33 0.53
CA ASP A 121 -25.13 2.34 0.48
C ASP A 121 -24.59 0.91 0.58
N LEU A 122 -23.95 0.64 1.72
CA LEU A 122 -23.28 -0.63 2.02
C LEU A 122 -24.22 -1.84 1.82
N ASN A 123 -25.49 -1.69 2.17
CA ASN A 123 -26.46 -2.79 2.08
C ASN A 123 -26.72 -3.23 0.64
N THR A 124 -26.58 -2.31 -0.32
CA THR A 124 -26.78 -2.59 -1.74
C THR A 124 -25.57 -3.26 -2.35
N TRP A 125 -24.36 -2.74 -2.11
CA TRP A 125 -23.22 -3.21 -2.87
C TRP A 125 -22.40 -4.33 -2.18
N ILE A 126 -22.42 -4.45 -0.84
CA ILE A 126 -21.66 -5.48 -0.11
C ILE A 126 -22.01 -6.89 -0.57
N PRO A 127 -23.31 -7.28 -0.65
CA PRO A 127 -23.69 -8.62 -1.14
C PRO A 127 -23.28 -8.89 -2.57
N MET A 128 -23.09 -7.85 -3.39
CA MET A 128 -22.64 -7.97 -4.79
C MET A 128 -21.13 -8.25 -4.90
N ILE A 129 -20.34 -7.92 -3.88
CA ILE A 129 -18.91 -8.27 -3.80
C ILE A 129 -18.75 -9.74 -3.43
N TYR A 130 -19.42 -10.16 -2.36
CA TYR A 130 -19.42 -11.54 -1.93
C TYR A 130 -20.72 -11.88 -1.20
N ASP A 131 -21.42 -12.91 -1.69
CA ASP A 131 -22.67 -13.37 -1.09
C ASP A 131 -22.41 -13.88 0.34
N GLY A 132 -23.25 -13.42 1.28
CA GLY A 132 -23.11 -13.72 2.70
C GLY A 132 -22.12 -12.84 3.47
N TRP A 133 -21.47 -11.85 2.84
CA TRP A 133 -20.73 -10.84 3.59
C TRP A 133 -21.70 -9.79 4.15
N ASP A 134 -21.63 -9.59 5.45
CA ASP A 134 -22.49 -8.64 6.20
C ASP A 134 -21.86 -7.23 6.35
N GLY A 135 -20.68 -7.02 5.76
CA GLY A 135 -19.95 -5.76 5.86
C GLY A 135 -19.00 -5.67 7.05
N ALA A 136 -18.86 -6.72 7.85
CA ALA A 136 -17.88 -6.74 8.93
C ALA A 136 -16.45 -6.70 8.37
N ILE A 137 -15.56 -5.95 9.01
CA ILE A 137 -14.14 -5.77 8.63
C ILE A 137 -13.21 -6.11 9.81
N PRO A 138 -11.98 -6.57 9.49
CA PRO A 138 -11.39 -6.72 8.17
C PRO A 138 -12.01 -7.87 7.38
N ALA A 139 -12.03 -7.73 6.06
CA ALA A 139 -12.47 -8.77 5.14
C ALA A 139 -11.56 -8.79 3.91
N THR A 140 -11.23 -9.98 3.42
CA THR A 140 -10.33 -10.13 2.28
C THR A 140 -10.93 -11.03 1.22
N LEU A 141 -11.02 -10.52 -0.01
CA LEU A 141 -11.43 -11.29 -1.17
C LEU A 141 -10.24 -11.48 -2.11
N VAL A 142 -9.90 -12.72 -2.41
CA VAL A 142 -8.90 -13.06 -3.43
C VAL A 142 -9.60 -13.63 -4.64
N MET A 143 -9.20 -13.18 -5.83
CA MET A 143 -9.77 -13.66 -7.08
C MET A 143 -8.74 -13.77 -8.19
N LYS A 144 -8.99 -14.71 -9.12
CA LYS A 144 -8.30 -14.86 -10.40
C LYS A 144 -9.25 -15.48 -11.42
N GLY A 145 -9.61 -14.73 -12.45
CA GLY A 145 -10.66 -15.15 -13.37
C GLY A 145 -11.98 -15.43 -12.62
N LYS A 146 -12.47 -16.68 -12.71
CA LYS A 146 -13.71 -17.10 -12.01
C LYS A 146 -13.47 -17.63 -10.59
N LYS A 147 -12.23 -17.92 -10.24
CA LYS A 147 -11.89 -18.45 -8.91
C LYS A 147 -11.92 -17.34 -7.87
N ARG A 148 -12.60 -17.58 -6.75
CA ARG A 148 -12.74 -16.62 -5.64
C ARG A 148 -12.58 -17.34 -4.31
N ARG A 149 -12.03 -16.64 -3.33
CA ARG A 149 -11.95 -17.07 -1.93
C ARG A 149 -12.11 -15.86 -1.03
N PHE A 150 -12.93 -15.99 0.00
CA PHE A 150 -13.23 -14.91 0.94
C PHE A 150 -12.78 -15.30 2.35
N ASN A 151 -12.24 -14.34 3.09
CA ASN A 151 -11.93 -14.45 4.52
C ASN A 151 -12.56 -13.29 5.26
N LEU A 152 -13.27 -13.59 6.33
CA LEU A 152 -13.77 -12.61 7.28
C LEU A 152 -12.90 -12.68 8.54
N GLY A 153 -12.36 -11.55 8.95
CA GLY A 153 -11.46 -11.43 10.08
C GLY A 153 -10.00 -11.20 9.68
N LYS A 154 -9.21 -10.80 10.66
CA LYS A 154 -7.79 -10.48 10.53
C LYS A 154 -6.97 -11.76 10.30
N PHE A 155 -5.91 -11.65 9.49
CA PHE A 155 -4.83 -12.62 9.45
C PHE A 155 -3.88 -12.37 10.63
N ASP A 156 -3.52 -13.42 11.35
CA ASP A 156 -2.67 -13.28 12.54
C ASP A 156 -1.21 -12.98 12.19
N ASN A 157 -0.80 -13.39 10.99
CA ASN A 157 0.57 -13.22 10.50
C ASN A 157 0.63 -13.33 8.96
N LEU A 158 1.80 -13.02 8.40
CA LEU A 158 2.03 -13.07 6.96
C LEU A 158 1.91 -14.46 6.37
N GLU A 159 2.27 -15.52 7.12
CA GLU A 159 2.15 -16.92 6.65
C GLU A 159 0.70 -17.31 6.41
N ASP A 160 -0.21 -16.90 7.29
CA ASP A 160 -1.64 -17.18 7.16
C ASP A 160 -2.23 -16.44 5.94
N LEU A 161 -1.86 -15.19 5.74
CA LEU A 161 -2.24 -14.42 4.55
C LEU A 161 -1.67 -15.04 3.26
N GLU A 162 -0.41 -15.43 3.28
CA GLU A 162 0.26 -16.09 2.15
C GLU A 162 -0.42 -17.42 1.81
N ALA A 163 -0.68 -18.27 2.80
CA ALA A 163 -1.37 -19.54 2.58
C ALA A 163 -2.79 -19.37 2.02
N PHE A 164 -3.42 -18.23 2.33
CA PHE A 164 -4.72 -17.86 1.78
C PHE A 164 -4.64 -17.44 0.32
N VAL A 165 -3.60 -16.70 -0.08
CA VAL A 165 -3.42 -16.13 -1.42
C VAL A 165 -2.72 -17.10 -2.37
N ARG A 166 -1.75 -17.88 -1.91
CA ARG A 166 -0.91 -18.81 -2.70
C ARG A 166 -1.67 -19.68 -3.70
N PRO A 167 -2.85 -20.27 -3.38
CA PRO A 167 -3.59 -21.09 -4.34
C PRO A 167 -4.04 -20.35 -5.62
N PHE A 168 -3.94 -19.04 -5.66
CA PHE A 168 -4.27 -18.18 -6.80
C PHE A 168 -3.03 -17.75 -7.59
N VAL A 169 -1.83 -17.92 -7.05
CA VAL A 169 -0.57 -17.59 -7.71
C VAL A 169 -0.09 -18.81 -8.49
N SER A 170 0.22 -18.62 -9.77
CA SER A 170 0.75 -19.71 -10.62
C SER A 170 2.15 -20.07 -10.16
N ASP A 171 2.44 -21.39 -10.06
CA ASP A 171 3.79 -21.95 -9.79
C ASP A 171 4.44 -21.52 -8.47
N SER A 172 3.65 -21.11 -7.48
CA SER A 172 4.18 -20.67 -6.20
C SER A 172 4.56 -21.83 -5.28
N ILE A 173 5.83 -21.89 -4.93
CA ILE A 173 6.33 -22.63 -3.76
C ILE A 173 6.09 -21.73 -2.55
N SER A 174 5.70 -22.30 -1.39
CA SER A 174 5.60 -21.53 -0.15
C SER A 174 6.89 -20.77 0.12
N LEU A 175 6.81 -19.48 0.33
CA LEU A 175 7.98 -18.61 0.55
C LEU A 175 8.58 -18.79 1.95
N PHE A 176 7.80 -19.31 2.89
CA PHE A 176 8.14 -19.21 4.30
C PHE A 176 8.63 -20.49 4.97
N ASN A 177 8.60 -21.65 4.30
CA ASN A 177 9.10 -22.96 4.83
C ASN A 177 8.75 -23.18 6.33
N GLY A 178 7.56 -22.77 6.76
CA GLY A 178 7.10 -22.90 8.15
C GLY A 178 7.65 -21.86 9.14
N LYS A 179 8.32 -20.79 8.66
CA LYS A 179 8.72 -19.67 9.52
C LYS A 179 7.57 -18.67 9.63
N LYS A 180 7.02 -18.51 10.83
CA LYS A 180 6.04 -17.44 11.12
C LYS A 180 6.74 -16.09 11.14
N LEU A 181 6.36 -15.21 10.22
CA LEU A 181 6.79 -13.82 10.21
C LEU A 181 5.63 -12.97 10.73
N PRO A 182 5.83 -12.20 11.82
CA PRO A 182 4.84 -11.20 12.23
C PRO A 182 4.67 -10.18 11.11
N CYS A 183 3.49 -9.59 11.01
CA CYS A 183 3.29 -8.42 10.19
C CYS A 183 4.06 -7.27 10.85
N GLU A 184 5.25 -6.96 10.34
CA GLU A 184 6.06 -5.88 10.91
C GLU A 184 5.41 -4.53 10.62
N GLU A 185 5.20 -3.74 11.67
CA GLU A 185 4.80 -2.35 11.51
C GLU A 185 5.90 -1.61 10.73
N SER A 186 5.58 -1.12 9.55
CA SER A 186 6.45 -0.25 8.78
C SER A 186 6.45 1.14 9.43
N GLY A 187 7.27 1.31 10.46
CA GLY A 187 7.35 2.62 11.07
C GLY A 187 8.02 2.59 12.43
N ASP A 188 9.33 2.71 12.45
CA ASP A 188 10.08 3.11 13.63
C ASP A 188 9.65 4.53 14.05
N GLY A 189 8.55 4.58 14.78
CA GLY A 189 8.13 5.76 15.53
C GLY A 189 9.00 5.91 16.76
N LYS A 190 10.31 6.18 16.59
CA LYS A 190 11.13 6.67 17.70
C LYS A 190 10.63 8.04 18.12
N LYS A 191 10.29 8.10 19.41
CA LYS A 191 9.96 9.22 20.27
C LYS A 191 10.70 10.52 19.96
#